data_f1adcee351f492a91202aebeda0fadba
#
_entry.id   f1adcee351f492a91202aebeda0fadba
#
_cell.length_a   1.000
_cell.length_b   1.000
_cell.length_c   1.000
_cell.angle_alpha   90.00
_cell.angle_beta   90.00
_cell.angle_gamma   90.00
#
_symmetry.space_group_name_H-M   'P 1'
#
loop_
_entity.id
_entity.type
_entity.pdbx_description
1 polymer ?
#
loop_
_entity_poly.entity_id
_entity_poly.type
_entity_poly.pdbx_seq_one_letter_code
_entity_poly.pdbx_strand_id
1 'polypeptide(L)'
;MIRLAVRVARAQAEAVLAELLELAPGGLEEREVGEEAVEYVLYGAPGELPDVGEVRAAAGAALVNVSTSEIPDDWSERWKSFHRPVDVSWRFRRLRVRPPWEPPLEREGIDLVIDPGQAFGTGAHHTTRLCLALLLELEPAGALADWGCGTGVLAIAAARLGWAPVLACDWEAASVAATAENAAVNAAPGIAVTRVDLRREEGPWAPTVLANLVRPLLLEVAAGMTRPPERMVLSGLLREEAGEVAAAFGRHGLRERDRRHGGEWAALLLEG
;
A
#
# COMPACT_ATOMS: atom_id res chain seq x y z
N MET A 1 9.27 23.30 -5.64
CA MET A 1 8.98 21.98 -6.27
C MET A 1 8.56 22.22 -7.71
N ILE A 2 8.89 21.31 -8.64
CA ILE A 2 8.49 21.40 -10.04
C ILE A 2 7.39 20.38 -10.30
N ARG A 3 6.36 20.79 -11.04
CA ARG A 3 5.33 19.94 -11.60
C ARG A 3 5.62 19.75 -13.09
N LEU A 4 5.79 18.51 -13.52
CA LEU A 4 5.88 18.12 -14.92
C LEU A 4 4.58 17.42 -15.30
N ALA A 5 3.81 18.00 -16.21
CA ALA A 5 2.56 17.43 -16.70
C ALA A 5 2.70 16.96 -18.13
N VAL A 6 2.33 15.71 -18.38
CA VAL A 6 2.42 15.02 -19.68
C VAL A 6 1.03 14.62 -20.09
N ARG A 7 0.46 15.30 -21.08
CA ARG A 7 -0.86 14.96 -21.62
C ARG A 7 -0.70 14.08 -22.85
N VAL A 8 -1.39 12.97 -22.86
CA VAL A 8 -1.33 11.95 -23.92
C VAL A 8 -2.72 11.56 -24.43
N ALA A 9 -2.78 11.06 -25.63
CA ALA A 9 -4.03 10.54 -26.20
C ALA A 9 -4.48 9.30 -25.42
N ARG A 10 -5.75 9.24 -25.02
CA ARG A 10 -6.33 8.17 -24.20
C ARG A 10 -6.10 6.77 -24.79
N ALA A 11 -6.16 6.64 -26.11
CA ALA A 11 -5.98 5.35 -26.77
C ALA A 11 -4.60 4.72 -26.58
N GLN A 12 -3.60 5.51 -26.15
CA GLN A 12 -2.22 5.04 -25.92
C GLN A 12 -1.75 5.32 -24.48
N ALA A 13 -2.65 5.75 -23.60
CA ALA A 13 -2.32 6.19 -22.25
C ALA A 13 -1.61 5.10 -21.43
N GLU A 14 -2.11 3.85 -21.45
CA GLU A 14 -1.51 2.72 -20.70
C GLU A 14 -0.07 2.39 -21.18
N ALA A 15 0.17 2.43 -22.50
CA ALA A 15 1.51 2.18 -23.02
C ALA A 15 2.49 3.28 -22.61
N VAL A 16 2.05 4.54 -22.65
CA VAL A 16 2.88 5.68 -22.21
C VAL A 16 3.07 5.66 -20.70
N LEU A 17 2.08 5.23 -19.92
CA LEU A 17 2.21 5.09 -18.47
C LEU A 17 3.37 4.15 -18.10
N ALA A 18 3.48 3.01 -18.76
CA ALA A 18 4.55 2.04 -18.50
C ALA A 18 5.94 2.66 -18.74
N GLU A 19 6.13 3.38 -19.86
CA GLU A 19 7.39 4.07 -20.18
C GLU A 19 7.70 5.21 -19.19
N LEU A 20 6.67 5.97 -18.77
CA LEU A 20 6.85 7.06 -17.80
C LEU A 20 7.19 6.55 -16.40
N LEU A 21 6.69 5.39 -16.00
CA LEU A 21 7.02 4.78 -14.71
C LEU A 21 8.48 4.30 -14.64
N GLU A 22 9.08 3.92 -15.78
CA GLU A 22 10.52 3.63 -15.85
C GLU A 22 11.38 4.88 -15.62
N LEU A 23 10.91 6.04 -16.12
CA LEU A 23 11.61 7.33 -15.94
C LEU A 23 11.36 7.94 -14.55
N ALA A 24 10.25 7.61 -13.91
CA ALA A 24 9.82 8.18 -12.63
C ALA A 24 9.41 7.10 -11.64
N PRO A 25 10.37 6.35 -11.08
CA PRO A 25 10.09 5.27 -10.12
C PRO A 25 9.42 5.75 -8.82
N GLY A 26 9.46 7.06 -8.54
CA GLY A 26 8.72 7.70 -7.45
C GLY A 26 7.20 7.76 -7.65
N GLY A 27 6.71 7.35 -8.82
CA GLY A 27 5.30 7.36 -9.16
C GLY A 27 4.84 8.64 -9.86
N LEU A 28 3.61 8.60 -10.34
CA LEU A 28 2.96 9.73 -11.00
C LEU A 28 1.47 9.77 -10.64
N GLU A 29 0.86 10.92 -10.79
CA GLU A 29 -0.58 11.12 -10.63
C GLU A 29 -1.25 11.07 -12.00
N GLU A 30 -2.28 10.24 -12.15
CA GLU A 30 -3.12 10.23 -13.35
C GLU A 30 -4.32 11.16 -13.16
N ARG A 31 -4.60 11.97 -14.16
CA ARG A 31 -5.75 12.87 -14.21
C ARG A 31 -6.51 12.71 -15.51
N GLU A 32 -7.80 12.56 -15.43
CA GLU A 32 -8.65 12.61 -16.62
C GLU A 32 -8.77 14.05 -17.14
N VAL A 33 -8.51 14.23 -18.43
CA VAL A 33 -8.59 15.54 -19.09
C VAL A 33 -9.50 15.42 -20.32
N GLY A 34 -10.80 15.46 -20.06
CA GLY A 34 -11.82 15.23 -21.10
C GLY A 34 -11.91 13.76 -21.53
N GLU A 35 -12.65 13.51 -22.62
CA GLU A 35 -12.90 12.14 -23.09
C GLU A 35 -11.73 11.55 -23.90
N GLU A 36 -10.89 12.40 -24.52
CA GLU A 36 -9.88 11.97 -25.49
C GLU A 36 -8.43 11.98 -24.97
N ALA A 37 -8.18 12.50 -23.76
CA ALA A 37 -6.84 12.62 -23.21
C ALA A 37 -6.75 12.26 -21.75
N VAL A 38 -5.54 11.82 -21.35
CA VAL A 38 -5.13 11.58 -19.96
C VAL A 38 -3.91 12.46 -19.69
N GLU A 39 -3.80 13.01 -18.49
CA GLU A 39 -2.64 13.79 -18.05
C GLU A 39 -1.93 13.04 -16.92
N TYR A 40 -0.66 12.72 -17.13
CA TYR A 40 0.24 12.18 -16.12
C TYR A 40 1.04 13.32 -15.50
N VAL A 41 1.05 13.40 -14.18
CA VAL A 41 1.71 14.49 -13.44
C VAL A 41 2.78 13.93 -12.53
N LEU A 42 4.01 14.41 -12.72
CA LEU A 42 5.16 14.10 -11.90
C LEU A 42 5.53 15.32 -11.05
N TYR A 43 5.98 15.05 -9.84
CA TYR A 43 6.41 16.08 -8.90
C TYR A 43 7.81 15.77 -8.39
N GLY A 44 8.70 16.78 -8.33
CA GLY A 44 10.05 16.59 -7.82
C GLY A 44 10.76 17.93 -7.57
N ALA A 45 11.91 17.84 -6.92
CA ALA A 45 12.80 19.00 -6.79
C ALA A 45 13.45 19.36 -8.15
N PRO A 46 13.97 20.55 -8.33
CA PRO A 46 14.73 20.90 -9.53
C PRO A 46 15.88 19.90 -9.77
N GLY A 47 15.85 19.20 -10.91
CA GLY A 47 16.85 18.20 -11.28
C GLY A 47 16.52 16.74 -10.87
N GLU A 48 15.41 16.50 -10.19
CA GLU A 48 14.94 15.15 -9.84
C GLU A 48 13.94 14.56 -10.85
N LEU A 49 13.34 15.43 -11.66
CA LEU A 49 12.38 15.00 -12.69
C LEU A 49 13.10 14.66 -13.99
N PRO A 50 12.57 13.71 -14.79
CA PRO A 50 13.06 13.45 -16.13
C PRO A 50 12.99 14.74 -16.98
N ASP A 51 13.93 14.88 -17.89
CA ASP A 51 13.91 16.04 -18.78
C ASP A 51 12.78 15.95 -19.82
N VAL A 52 12.40 17.11 -20.37
CA VAL A 52 11.30 17.18 -21.34
C VAL A 52 11.60 16.34 -22.60
N GLY A 53 12.88 16.14 -22.94
CA GLY A 53 13.30 15.32 -24.08
C GLY A 53 13.06 13.83 -23.84
N GLU A 54 13.42 13.34 -22.65
CA GLU A 54 13.15 11.95 -22.22
C GLU A 54 11.65 11.66 -22.21
N VAL A 55 10.86 12.56 -21.61
CA VAL A 55 9.40 12.44 -21.58
C VAL A 55 8.78 12.46 -22.98
N ARG A 56 9.29 13.30 -23.89
CA ARG A 56 8.83 13.32 -25.29
C ARG A 56 9.18 12.03 -26.01
N ALA A 57 10.34 11.47 -25.74
CA ALA A 57 10.75 10.18 -26.31
C ALA A 57 9.84 9.04 -25.83
N ALA A 58 9.55 8.98 -24.53
CA ALA A 58 8.67 7.99 -23.92
C ALA A 58 7.22 8.10 -24.43
N ALA A 59 6.67 9.31 -24.53
CA ALA A 59 5.31 9.52 -24.98
C ALA A 59 5.15 9.40 -26.51
N GLY A 60 6.21 9.61 -27.28
CA GLY A 60 6.23 9.46 -28.73
C GLY A 60 5.09 10.18 -29.44
N ALA A 61 4.43 9.49 -30.37
CA ALA A 61 3.30 10.04 -31.14
C ALA A 61 2.02 10.24 -30.31
N ALA A 62 1.93 9.67 -29.12
CA ALA A 62 0.80 9.85 -28.21
C ALA A 62 0.82 11.19 -27.49
N LEU A 63 1.93 11.92 -27.51
CA LEU A 63 2.09 13.19 -26.79
C LEU A 63 1.17 14.27 -27.36
N VAL A 64 0.26 14.75 -26.52
CA VAL A 64 -0.61 15.90 -26.83
C VAL A 64 0.03 17.19 -26.33
N ASN A 65 0.56 17.17 -25.09
CA ASN A 65 1.23 18.34 -24.50
C ASN A 65 2.17 17.90 -23.38
N VAL A 66 3.23 18.67 -23.18
CA VAL A 66 4.09 18.59 -22.00
C VAL A 66 4.34 19.99 -21.48
N SER A 67 4.18 20.16 -20.16
CA SER A 67 4.41 21.47 -19.51
C SER A 67 5.08 21.28 -18.15
N THR A 68 5.98 22.19 -17.83
CA THR A 68 6.59 22.32 -16.52
C THR A 68 6.07 23.61 -15.87
N SER A 69 5.82 23.54 -14.58
CA SER A 69 5.46 24.71 -13.78
C SER A 69 6.11 24.63 -12.40
N GLU A 70 6.56 25.76 -11.90
CA GLU A 70 6.93 25.85 -10.51
C GLU A 70 5.66 25.82 -9.65
N ILE A 71 5.68 24.99 -8.62
CA ILE A 71 4.60 24.93 -7.66
C ILE A 71 5.03 25.79 -6.47
N PRO A 72 4.20 26.75 -6.04
CA PRO A 72 4.45 27.52 -4.83
C PRO A 72 4.70 26.64 -3.61
N ASP A 73 5.39 27.13 -2.60
CA ASP A 73 5.72 26.40 -1.36
C ASP A 73 4.49 25.92 -0.58
N ASP A 74 3.29 26.42 -0.92
CA ASP A 74 2.03 25.94 -0.34
C ASP A 74 1.60 24.54 -0.81
N TRP A 75 2.31 23.95 -1.78
CA TRP A 75 2.05 22.56 -2.22
C TRP A 75 2.26 21.56 -1.09
N SER A 76 3.26 21.76 -0.25
CA SER A 76 3.49 20.91 0.92
C SER A 76 2.28 20.93 1.87
N GLU A 77 1.62 22.07 2.01
CA GLU A 77 0.41 22.20 2.81
C GLU A 77 -0.81 21.58 2.14
N ARG A 78 -0.93 21.73 0.82
CA ARG A 78 -1.98 21.06 0.03
C ARG A 78 -1.82 19.54 0.06
N TRP A 79 -0.59 19.04 -0.15
CA TRP A 79 -0.30 17.61 -0.08
C TRP A 79 -0.68 17.04 1.30
N LYS A 80 -0.37 17.73 2.37
CA LYS A 80 -0.80 17.36 3.73
C LYS A 80 -2.33 17.26 3.86
N SER A 81 -3.08 18.12 3.19
CA SER A 81 -4.55 18.12 3.26
C SER A 81 -5.21 16.87 2.66
N PHE A 82 -4.52 16.14 1.81
CA PHE A 82 -4.99 14.86 1.24
C PHE A 82 -4.76 13.68 2.20
N HIS A 83 -3.82 13.81 3.17
CA HIS A 83 -3.49 12.77 4.12
C HIS A 83 -4.18 13.04 5.45
N ARG A 84 -5.44 12.63 5.54
CA ARG A 84 -6.25 12.79 6.75
C ARG A 84 -6.16 11.56 7.63
N PRO A 85 -6.36 11.71 8.95
CA PRO A 85 -6.45 10.58 9.87
C PRO A 85 -7.53 9.58 9.45
N VAL A 86 -7.24 8.31 9.66
CA VAL A 86 -8.15 7.20 9.43
C VAL A 86 -8.45 6.54 10.76
N ASP A 87 -9.71 6.51 11.15
CA ASP A 87 -10.19 5.84 12.34
C ASP A 87 -10.84 4.50 11.99
N VAL A 88 -10.38 3.44 12.62
CA VAL A 88 -10.95 2.10 12.53
C VAL A 88 -11.33 1.64 13.94
N SER A 89 -12.49 1.03 14.10
CA SER A 89 -12.94 0.55 15.41
C SER A 89 -13.65 -0.79 15.32
N TRP A 90 -13.46 -1.62 16.36
CA TRP A 90 -14.17 -2.86 16.56
C TRP A 90 -14.49 -3.04 18.05
N ARG A 91 -15.79 -3.12 18.40
CA ARG A 91 -16.25 -3.16 19.81
C ARG A 91 -15.65 -1.98 20.60
N PHE A 92 -14.80 -2.29 21.57
CA PHE A 92 -14.11 -1.31 22.41
C PHE A 92 -12.68 -0.99 21.92
N ARG A 93 -12.16 -1.69 20.91
CA ARG A 93 -10.85 -1.41 20.31
C ARG A 93 -10.96 -0.28 19.30
N ARG A 94 -10.06 0.69 19.39
CA ARG A 94 -9.96 1.81 18.47
C ARG A 94 -8.54 1.97 18.00
N LEU A 95 -8.38 2.27 16.73
CA LEU A 95 -7.09 2.53 16.10
C LEU A 95 -7.25 3.73 15.17
N ARG A 96 -6.35 4.71 15.34
CA ARG A 96 -6.16 5.83 14.43
C ARG A 96 -4.84 5.67 13.72
N VAL A 97 -4.85 5.85 12.39
CA VAL A 97 -3.64 6.05 11.59
C VAL A 97 -3.65 7.49 11.14
N ARG A 98 -2.58 8.21 11.43
CA ARG A 98 -2.45 9.62 11.06
C ARG A 98 -1.05 9.97 10.58
N PRO A 99 -0.89 10.98 9.73
CA PRO A 99 0.42 11.55 9.44
C PRO A 99 0.95 12.35 10.63
N PRO A 100 2.26 12.68 10.67
CA PRO A 100 2.89 13.36 11.80
C PRO A 100 2.30 14.76 12.14
N TRP A 101 1.74 15.47 11.15
CA TRP A 101 1.17 16.83 11.31
C TRP A 101 -0.28 16.86 11.81
N GLU A 102 -0.94 15.71 11.88
CA GLU A 102 -2.31 15.63 12.40
C GLU A 102 -2.32 15.36 13.92
N PRO A 103 -3.32 15.88 14.64
CA PRO A 103 -3.38 15.70 16.08
C PRO A 103 -3.59 14.23 16.49
N PRO A 104 -3.08 13.84 17.67
CA PRO A 104 -3.26 12.48 18.18
C PRO A 104 -4.73 12.17 18.50
N LEU A 105 -5.02 10.89 18.70
CA LEU A 105 -6.32 10.43 19.15
C LEU A 105 -6.61 10.99 20.56
N GLU A 106 -7.70 11.74 20.71
CA GLU A 106 -8.10 12.35 21.99
C GLU A 106 -8.70 11.35 23.00
N ARG A 107 -8.99 10.13 22.57
CA ARG A 107 -9.67 9.09 23.36
C ARG A 107 -8.78 7.86 23.48
N GLU A 108 -9.12 6.98 24.43
CA GLU A 108 -8.43 5.68 24.55
C GLU A 108 -8.43 4.91 23.22
N GLY A 109 -7.28 4.39 22.85
CA GLY A 109 -7.06 3.64 21.61
C GLY A 109 -5.59 3.61 21.19
N ILE A 110 -5.35 2.97 20.09
CA ILE A 110 -4.04 2.90 19.46
C ILE A 110 -3.93 4.05 18.46
N ASP A 111 -2.95 4.93 18.66
CA ASP A 111 -2.62 6.02 17.74
C ASP A 111 -1.33 5.67 17.02
N LEU A 112 -1.39 5.58 15.69
CA LEU A 112 -0.26 5.25 14.83
C LEU A 112 0.12 6.47 13.99
N VAL A 113 1.37 6.88 14.10
CA VAL A 113 1.96 7.94 13.29
C VAL A 113 2.64 7.30 12.10
N ILE A 114 2.08 7.47 10.91
CA ILE A 114 2.64 6.95 9.67
C ILE A 114 2.97 8.13 8.76
N ASP A 115 4.26 8.28 8.46
CA ASP A 115 4.67 9.22 7.43
C ASP A 115 4.28 8.62 6.06
N PRO A 116 3.44 9.32 5.28
CA PRO A 116 3.02 8.82 3.98
C PRO A 116 4.17 8.66 2.98
N GLY A 117 5.28 9.40 3.11
CA GLY A 117 6.48 9.24 2.31
C GLY A 117 6.25 8.85 0.85
N GLN A 118 7.09 7.97 0.33
CA GLN A 118 6.95 7.37 -1.02
C GLN A 118 6.42 5.93 -0.99
N ALA A 119 6.26 5.31 0.20
CA ALA A 119 5.81 3.94 0.32
C ALA A 119 4.27 3.84 0.36
N PHE A 120 3.72 2.76 -0.23
CA PHE A 120 2.29 2.48 -0.19
C PHE A 120 1.83 2.12 1.24
N GLY A 121 0.59 2.48 1.60
CA GLY A 121 -0.01 2.05 2.87
C GLY A 121 -0.14 3.16 3.92
N THR A 122 -0.53 4.37 3.53
CA THR A 122 -0.77 5.50 4.46
C THR A 122 -1.97 5.30 5.41
N GLY A 123 -2.67 4.17 5.29
CA GLY A 123 -3.93 3.89 5.99
C GLY A 123 -5.17 4.41 5.26
N ALA A 124 -5.05 5.36 4.34
CA ALA A 124 -6.19 6.00 3.67
C ALA A 124 -6.88 5.09 2.65
N HIS A 125 -6.14 4.20 1.99
CA HIS A 125 -6.69 3.31 0.98
C HIS A 125 -7.69 2.30 1.58
N HIS A 126 -8.75 1.99 0.83
CA HIS A 126 -9.80 1.07 1.30
C HIS A 126 -9.25 -0.30 1.72
N THR A 127 -8.31 -0.86 0.96
CA THR A 127 -7.70 -2.17 1.26
C THR A 127 -6.98 -2.19 2.60
N THR A 128 -6.20 -1.15 2.91
CA THR A 128 -5.51 -1.01 4.21
C THR A 128 -6.52 -0.89 5.36
N ARG A 129 -7.58 -0.10 5.18
CA ARG A 129 -8.65 0.04 6.19
C ARG A 129 -9.38 -1.27 6.45
N LEU A 130 -9.64 -2.07 5.41
CA LEU A 130 -10.26 -3.38 5.53
C LEU A 130 -9.35 -4.37 6.28
N CYS A 131 -8.03 -4.38 5.98
CA CYS A 131 -7.08 -5.20 6.73
C CYS A 131 -7.02 -4.80 8.19
N LEU A 132 -6.95 -3.50 8.50
CA LEU A 132 -6.96 -2.99 9.88
C LEU A 132 -8.26 -3.37 10.62
N ALA A 133 -9.40 -3.31 9.94
CA ALA A 133 -10.68 -3.71 10.53
C ALA A 133 -10.70 -5.20 10.89
N LEU A 134 -10.26 -6.08 10.00
CA LEU A 134 -10.13 -7.51 10.27
C LEU A 134 -9.10 -7.79 11.36
N LEU A 135 -7.96 -7.12 11.35
CA LEU A 135 -6.92 -7.27 12.36
C LEU A 135 -7.41 -6.90 13.77
N LEU A 136 -8.22 -5.84 13.89
CA LEU A 136 -8.81 -5.44 15.17
C LEU A 136 -9.77 -6.48 15.76
N GLU A 137 -10.35 -7.34 14.95
CA GLU A 137 -11.25 -8.43 15.38
C GLU A 137 -10.50 -9.64 15.92
N LEU A 138 -9.26 -9.81 15.44
CA LEU A 138 -8.44 -10.94 15.85
C LEU A 138 -7.87 -10.73 17.26
N GLU A 139 -7.85 -11.80 18.03
CA GLU A 139 -7.11 -11.81 19.30
C GLU A 139 -5.63 -12.13 19.01
N PRO A 140 -4.68 -11.33 19.54
CA PRO A 140 -3.27 -11.61 19.37
C PRO A 140 -2.90 -12.99 19.93
N ALA A 141 -2.30 -13.82 19.07
CA ALA A 141 -1.90 -15.17 19.40
C ALA A 141 -0.56 -15.52 18.73
N GLY A 142 0.54 -15.15 19.39
CA GLY A 142 1.90 -15.46 18.91
C GLY A 142 2.36 -14.59 17.76
N ALA A 143 3.14 -15.19 16.86
CA ALA A 143 3.78 -14.49 15.76
C ALA A 143 2.78 -14.05 14.66
N LEU A 144 3.10 -12.92 14.04
CA LEU A 144 2.40 -12.42 12.85
C LEU A 144 3.41 -11.99 11.79
N ALA A 145 3.10 -12.26 10.52
CA ALA A 145 3.88 -11.75 9.39
C ALA A 145 3.05 -10.79 8.53
N ASP A 146 3.68 -9.72 8.03
CA ASP A 146 3.11 -8.74 7.11
C ASP A 146 3.88 -8.82 5.79
N TRP A 147 3.25 -9.36 4.76
CA TRP A 147 3.82 -9.57 3.44
C TRP A 147 3.47 -8.42 2.50
N GLY A 148 4.49 -7.72 1.99
CA GLY A 148 4.31 -6.47 1.25
C GLY A 148 3.99 -5.31 2.19
N CYS A 149 4.84 -5.10 3.19
CA CYS A 149 4.55 -4.22 4.32
C CYS A 149 4.47 -2.72 3.98
N GLY A 150 5.07 -2.26 2.87
CA GLY A 150 5.02 -0.85 2.46
C GLY A 150 5.49 0.11 3.55
N THR A 151 4.62 0.96 4.05
CA THR A 151 4.90 1.86 5.20
C THR A 151 5.01 1.15 6.54
N GLY A 152 4.67 -0.14 6.62
CA GLY A 152 4.62 -0.93 7.84
C GLY A 152 3.35 -0.75 8.67
N VAL A 153 2.35 -0.04 8.18
CA VAL A 153 1.15 0.29 8.98
C VAL A 153 0.45 -0.94 9.57
N LEU A 154 0.37 -2.05 8.83
CA LEU A 154 -0.27 -3.29 9.30
C LEU A 154 0.61 -4.00 10.33
N ALA A 155 1.90 -4.14 10.08
CA ALA A 155 2.86 -4.70 11.03
C ALA A 155 2.91 -3.91 12.34
N ILE A 156 2.94 -2.57 12.26
CA ILE A 156 2.97 -1.69 13.43
C ILE A 156 1.65 -1.79 14.20
N ALA A 157 0.50 -1.81 13.50
CA ALA A 157 -0.80 -2.03 14.13
C ALA A 157 -0.84 -3.37 14.88
N ALA A 158 -0.35 -4.44 14.27
CA ALA A 158 -0.26 -5.75 14.89
C ALA A 158 0.60 -5.72 16.16
N ALA A 159 1.79 -5.16 16.10
CA ALA A 159 2.68 -5.04 17.26
C ALA A 159 2.03 -4.24 18.39
N ARG A 160 1.37 -3.13 18.09
CA ARG A 160 0.66 -2.29 19.07
C ARG A 160 -0.60 -2.96 19.65
N LEU A 161 -1.18 -3.91 18.94
CA LEU A 161 -2.28 -4.77 19.44
C LEU A 161 -1.80 -5.91 20.33
N GLY A 162 -0.48 -6.19 20.37
CA GLY A 162 0.11 -7.23 21.24
C GLY A 162 0.56 -8.49 20.50
N TRP A 163 0.59 -8.51 19.17
CA TRP A 163 1.22 -9.59 18.41
C TRP A 163 2.74 -9.58 18.61
N ALA A 164 3.35 -10.74 18.88
CA ALA A 164 4.80 -10.85 19.04
C ALA A 164 5.27 -12.31 18.79
N PRO A 165 6.39 -12.51 18.05
CA PRO A 165 7.09 -11.51 17.26
C PRO A 165 6.29 -11.07 16.03
N VAL A 166 6.59 -9.88 15.51
CA VAL A 166 6.08 -9.41 14.22
C VAL A 166 7.19 -9.42 13.19
N LEU A 167 6.92 -10.06 12.06
CA LEU A 167 7.84 -10.17 10.92
C LEU A 167 7.23 -9.37 9.76
N ALA A 168 8.04 -8.58 9.07
CA ALA A 168 7.56 -7.81 7.92
C ALA A 168 8.51 -8.00 6.74
N CYS A 169 7.97 -8.01 5.53
CA CYS A 169 8.81 -8.07 4.34
C CYS A 169 8.23 -7.26 3.19
N ASP A 170 9.14 -6.74 2.36
CA ASP A 170 8.81 -6.09 1.10
C ASP A 170 9.97 -6.30 0.12
N TRP A 171 9.68 -6.28 -1.19
CA TRP A 171 10.72 -6.39 -2.22
C TRP A 171 11.48 -5.06 -2.39
N GLU A 172 10.85 -3.95 -2.06
CA GLU A 172 11.34 -2.61 -2.25
C GLU A 172 12.16 -2.13 -1.05
N ALA A 173 13.40 -1.73 -1.30
CA ALA A 173 14.30 -1.28 -0.23
C ALA A 173 13.77 -0.01 0.49
N ALA A 174 13.07 0.86 -0.25
CA ALA A 174 12.43 2.05 0.33
C ALA A 174 11.31 1.69 1.31
N SER A 175 10.48 0.68 0.97
CA SER A 175 9.42 0.17 1.85
C SER A 175 9.98 -0.47 3.13
N VAL A 176 11.08 -1.24 3.01
CA VAL A 176 11.78 -1.82 4.17
C VAL A 176 12.29 -0.71 5.10
N ALA A 177 12.92 0.34 4.55
CA ALA A 177 13.39 1.48 5.33
C ALA A 177 12.24 2.24 5.99
N ALA A 178 11.18 2.56 5.23
CA ALA A 178 9.99 3.25 5.74
C ALA A 178 9.30 2.49 6.87
N THR A 179 9.17 1.15 6.75
CA THR A 179 8.63 0.31 7.82
C THR A 179 9.47 0.41 9.09
N ALA A 180 10.80 0.36 8.97
CA ALA A 180 11.70 0.45 10.13
C ALA A 180 11.62 1.82 10.82
N GLU A 181 11.59 2.91 10.04
CA GLU A 181 11.46 4.27 10.55
C GLU A 181 10.11 4.49 11.24
N ASN A 182 8.99 4.10 10.60
CA ASN A 182 7.66 4.20 11.18
C ASN A 182 7.51 3.32 12.43
N ALA A 183 8.14 2.13 12.47
CA ALA A 183 8.14 1.28 13.66
C ALA A 183 8.83 1.95 14.84
N ALA A 184 9.95 2.63 14.61
CA ALA A 184 10.66 3.38 15.64
C ALA A 184 9.81 4.55 16.20
N VAL A 185 9.17 5.33 15.30
CA VAL A 185 8.27 6.44 15.69
C VAL A 185 7.10 5.96 16.55
N ASN A 186 6.58 4.76 16.27
CA ASN A 186 5.42 4.19 16.96
C ASN A 186 5.79 3.33 18.19
N ALA A 187 7.02 3.38 18.65
CA ALA A 187 7.51 2.55 19.77
C ALA A 187 7.19 1.05 19.59
N ALA A 188 7.39 0.55 18.38
CA ALA A 188 7.22 -0.85 17.99
C ALA A 188 8.55 -1.51 17.55
N PRO A 189 9.59 -1.53 18.42
CA PRO A 189 10.95 -1.96 18.03
C PRO A 189 11.09 -3.47 17.79
N GLY A 190 10.07 -4.25 18.13
CA GLY A 190 10.08 -5.71 17.99
C GLY A 190 9.69 -6.23 16.59
N ILE A 191 9.59 -5.35 15.60
CA ILE A 191 9.29 -5.74 14.21
C ILE A 191 10.59 -6.06 13.48
N ALA A 192 10.74 -7.31 13.02
CA ALA A 192 11.84 -7.72 12.16
C ALA A 192 11.45 -7.48 10.69
N VAL A 193 12.12 -6.51 10.05
CA VAL A 193 11.85 -6.16 8.66
C VAL A 193 12.94 -6.73 7.76
N THR A 194 12.55 -7.43 6.69
CA THR A 194 13.47 -8.06 5.73
C THR A 194 13.08 -7.73 4.29
N ARG A 195 14.06 -7.70 3.40
CA ARG A 195 13.80 -7.55 1.97
C ARG A 195 13.56 -8.91 1.34
N VAL A 196 12.34 -9.13 0.78
CA VAL A 196 11.93 -10.40 0.16
C VAL A 196 11.11 -10.11 -1.08
N ASP A 197 11.43 -10.75 -2.20
CA ASP A 197 10.61 -10.72 -3.41
C ASP A 197 9.67 -11.94 -3.43
N LEU A 198 8.43 -11.74 -3.04
CA LEU A 198 7.40 -12.79 -2.93
C LEU A 198 7.08 -13.51 -4.26
N ARG A 199 7.55 -13.00 -5.39
CA ARG A 199 7.47 -13.69 -6.69
C ARG A 199 8.52 -14.80 -6.85
N ARG A 200 9.56 -14.80 -6.01
CA ARG A 200 10.73 -15.67 -6.11
C ARG A 200 10.95 -16.55 -4.90
N GLU A 201 10.51 -16.11 -3.75
CA GLU A 201 10.75 -16.77 -2.47
C GLU A 201 9.55 -16.59 -1.53
N GLU A 202 9.37 -17.52 -0.61
CA GLU A 202 8.31 -17.41 0.38
C GLU A 202 8.62 -16.30 1.39
N GLY A 203 7.60 -15.59 1.81
CA GLY A 203 7.68 -14.61 2.89
C GLY A 203 7.98 -15.26 4.25
N PRO A 204 8.38 -14.49 5.26
CA PRO A 204 8.61 -15.01 6.60
C PRO A 204 7.36 -15.70 7.13
N TRP A 205 7.53 -16.94 7.63
CA TRP A 205 6.41 -17.72 8.12
C TRP A 205 5.96 -17.29 9.51
N ALA A 206 4.66 -17.16 9.71
CA ALA A 206 4.01 -17.00 11.00
C ALA A 206 2.64 -17.72 11.00
N PRO A 207 2.08 -18.08 12.17
CA PRO A 207 0.72 -18.65 12.25
C PRO A 207 -0.35 -17.71 11.67
N THR A 208 -0.17 -16.39 11.79
CA THR A 208 -1.05 -15.39 11.19
C THR A 208 -0.27 -14.55 10.19
N VAL A 209 -0.81 -14.38 8.98
CA VAL A 209 -0.22 -13.60 7.90
C VAL A 209 -1.18 -12.53 7.43
N LEU A 210 -0.69 -11.29 7.29
CA LEU A 210 -1.36 -10.21 6.59
C LEU A 210 -0.72 -10.07 5.20
N ALA A 211 -1.52 -9.90 4.15
CA ALA A 211 -1.02 -9.67 2.80
C ALA A 211 -1.97 -8.74 2.04
N ASN A 212 -1.61 -7.46 2.00
CA ASN A 212 -2.32 -6.44 1.22
C ASN A 212 -1.61 -6.27 -0.12
N LEU A 213 -1.82 -7.20 -1.04
CA LEU A 213 -1.12 -7.35 -2.30
C LEU A 213 -2.09 -7.39 -3.47
N VAL A 214 -1.64 -6.99 -4.65
CA VAL A 214 -2.45 -7.10 -5.88
C VAL A 214 -2.75 -8.56 -6.22
N ARG A 215 -3.94 -8.81 -6.83
CA ARG A 215 -4.41 -10.15 -7.16
C ARG A 215 -3.37 -11.04 -7.87
N PRO A 216 -2.65 -10.59 -8.91
CA PRO A 216 -1.67 -11.45 -9.58
C PRO A 216 -0.62 -12.00 -8.61
N LEU A 217 -0.09 -11.16 -7.73
CA LEU A 217 0.90 -11.57 -6.75
C LEU A 217 0.31 -12.50 -5.68
N LEU A 218 -0.93 -12.27 -5.23
CA LEU A 218 -1.62 -13.19 -4.32
C LEU A 218 -1.77 -14.59 -4.92
N LEU A 219 -2.08 -14.69 -6.22
CA LEU A 219 -2.19 -15.96 -6.92
C LEU A 219 -0.83 -16.66 -7.09
N GLU A 220 0.24 -15.91 -7.36
CA GLU A 220 1.62 -16.44 -7.41
C GLU A 220 2.05 -16.97 -6.03
N VAL A 221 1.81 -16.20 -4.98
CA VAL A 221 2.06 -16.61 -3.58
C VAL A 221 1.29 -17.88 -3.24
N ALA A 222 0.01 -17.96 -3.59
CA ALA A 222 -0.78 -19.16 -3.36
C ALA A 222 -0.22 -20.37 -4.13
N ALA A 223 0.23 -20.15 -5.38
CA ALA A 223 0.80 -21.25 -6.19
C ALA A 223 2.14 -21.77 -5.64
N GLY A 224 2.96 -20.88 -5.05
CA GLY A 224 4.27 -21.23 -4.48
C GLY A 224 4.24 -21.66 -3.01
N MET A 225 3.09 -21.58 -2.34
CA MET A 225 2.98 -21.80 -0.90
C MET A 225 3.27 -23.27 -0.53
N THR A 226 4.31 -23.50 0.26
CA THR A 226 4.67 -24.85 0.73
C THR A 226 4.19 -25.12 2.17
N ARG A 227 4.09 -24.07 2.98
CA ARG A 227 3.65 -24.15 4.37
C ARG A 227 2.54 -23.13 4.64
N PRO A 228 1.27 -23.54 4.59
CA PRO A 228 0.18 -22.60 4.87
C PRO A 228 0.22 -22.13 6.33
N PRO A 229 -0.11 -20.87 6.61
CA PRO A 229 -0.35 -20.38 7.97
C PRO A 229 -1.69 -20.90 8.49
N GLU A 230 -1.94 -20.70 9.79
CA GLU A 230 -3.24 -21.02 10.39
C GLU A 230 -4.32 -20.02 9.99
N ARG A 231 -3.90 -18.78 9.70
CA ARG A 231 -4.80 -17.67 9.40
C ARG A 231 -4.17 -16.68 8.44
N MET A 232 -4.96 -16.15 7.50
CA MET A 232 -4.54 -15.08 6.60
C MET A 232 -5.59 -13.97 6.51
N VAL A 233 -5.14 -12.72 6.54
CA VAL A 233 -5.91 -11.56 6.11
C VAL A 233 -5.36 -11.11 4.76
N LEU A 234 -6.18 -11.20 3.72
CA LEU A 234 -5.81 -10.85 2.35
C LEU A 234 -6.59 -9.62 1.89
N SER A 235 -5.96 -8.69 1.20
CA SER A 235 -6.59 -7.57 0.52
C SER A 235 -5.74 -7.09 -0.66
N GLY A 236 -6.07 -5.92 -1.24
CA GLY A 236 -5.43 -5.44 -2.48
C GLY A 236 -6.10 -6.02 -3.72
N LEU A 237 -7.32 -6.50 -3.58
CA LEU A 237 -8.10 -7.15 -4.64
C LEU A 237 -9.50 -6.50 -4.78
N LEU A 238 -10.05 -6.56 -5.97
CA LEU A 238 -11.40 -6.15 -6.25
C LEU A 238 -12.43 -7.17 -5.73
N ARG A 239 -13.67 -6.74 -5.54
CA ARG A 239 -14.76 -7.63 -5.07
C ARG A 239 -14.94 -8.88 -5.94
N GLU A 240 -14.87 -8.70 -7.26
CA GLU A 240 -15.01 -9.77 -8.24
C GLU A 240 -13.85 -10.76 -8.23
N GLU A 241 -12.67 -10.33 -7.80
CA GLU A 241 -11.46 -11.14 -7.70
C GLU A 241 -11.40 -12.00 -6.43
N ALA A 242 -12.17 -11.62 -5.41
CA ALA A 242 -12.13 -12.25 -4.09
C ALA A 242 -12.43 -13.75 -4.10
N GLY A 243 -13.34 -14.19 -4.97
CA GLY A 243 -13.68 -15.61 -5.10
C GLY A 243 -12.55 -16.46 -5.67
N GLU A 244 -11.85 -15.96 -6.68
CA GLU A 244 -10.70 -16.62 -7.29
C GLU A 244 -9.54 -16.74 -6.27
N VAL A 245 -9.23 -15.65 -5.58
CA VAL A 245 -8.16 -15.64 -4.56
C VAL A 245 -8.51 -16.59 -3.41
N ALA A 246 -9.74 -16.56 -2.87
CA ALA A 246 -10.17 -17.50 -1.83
C ALA A 246 -10.03 -18.96 -2.27
N ALA A 247 -10.40 -19.28 -3.53
CA ALA A 247 -10.28 -20.62 -4.06
C ALA A 247 -8.80 -21.05 -4.22
N ALA A 248 -7.90 -20.13 -4.59
CA ALA A 248 -6.48 -20.41 -4.71
C ALA A 248 -5.87 -20.81 -3.36
N PHE A 249 -6.12 -20.07 -2.29
CA PHE A 249 -5.66 -20.40 -0.94
C PHE A 249 -6.41 -21.60 -0.34
N GLY A 250 -7.66 -21.81 -0.75
CA GLY A 250 -8.46 -22.99 -0.36
C GLY A 250 -7.82 -24.34 -0.71
N ARG A 251 -6.98 -24.40 -1.76
CA ARG A 251 -6.20 -25.59 -2.13
C ARG A 251 -5.17 -26.01 -1.06
N HIS A 252 -4.79 -25.06 -0.20
CA HIS A 252 -3.90 -25.27 0.93
C HIS A 252 -4.63 -25.49 2.26
N GLY A 253 -5.96 -25.68 2.22
CA GLY A 253 -6.79 -25.90 3.41
C GLY A 253 -7.33 -24.65 4.07
N LEU A 254 -6.94 -23.46 3.61
CA LEU A 254 -7.42 -22.19 4.13
C LEU A 254 -8.85 -21.90 3.63
N ARG A 255 -9.79 -21.77 4.54
CA ARG A 255 -11.22 -21.54 4.23
C ARG A 255 -11.62 -20.11 4.56
N GLU A 256 -12.44 -19.52 3.71
CA GLU A 256 -12.98 -18.20 3.96
C GLU A 256 -13.88 -18.21 5.21
N ARG A 257 -13.50 -17.41 6.19
CA ARG A 257 -14.21 -17.18 7.44
C ARG A 257 -15.04 -15.92 7.41
N ASP A 258 -14.48 -14.85 6.80
CA ASP A 258 -15.15 -13.56 6.66
C ASP A 258 -14.68 -12.85 5.40
N ARG A 259 -15.55 -12.00 4.86
CA ARG A 259 -15.27 -11.14 3.71
C ARG A 259 -15.79 -9.73 3.97
N ARG A 260 -14.95 -8.75 3.73
CA ARG A 260 -15.29 -7.33 3.88
C ARG A 260 -15.20 -6.60 2.56
N HIS A 261 -16.00 -5.57 2.42
CA HIS A 261 -16.03 -4.71 1.24
C HIS A 261 -15.89 -3.24 1.60
N GLY A 262 -15.14 -2.50 0.78
CA GLY A 262 -14.99 -1.05 0.86
C GLY A 262 -14.87 -0.45 -0.54
N GLY A 263 -15.91 0.24 -1.01
CA GLY A 263 -15.99 0.64 -2.41
C GLY A 263 -15.95 -0.58 -3.33
N GLU A 264 -15.07 -0.62 -4.30
CA GLU A 264 -14.85 -1.76 -5.23
C GLU A 264 -13.92 -2.83 -4.65
N TRP A 265 -13.29 -2.57 -3.51
CA TRP A 265 -12.27 -3.41 -2.89
C TRP A 265 -12.85 -4.45 -1.94
N ALA A 266 -12.12 -5.53 -1.77
CA ALA A 266 -12.42 -6.59 -0.82
C ALA A 266 -11.23 -6.93 0.08
N ALA A 267 -11.54 -7.48 1.26
CA ALA A 267 -10.60 -8.19 2.10
C ALA A 267 -11.21 -9.51 2.56
N LEU A 268 -10.37 -10.51 2.73
CA LEU A 268 -10.72 -11.86 3.14
C LEU A 268 -10.02 -12.20 4.46
N LEU A 269 -10.73 -12.85 5.37
CA LEU A 269 -10.16 -13.60 6.47
C LEU A 269 -10.27 -15.08 6.13
N LEU A 270 -9.13 -15.75 6.02
CA LEU A 270 -9.04 -17.18 5.77
C LEU A 270 -8.47 -17.89 7.01
N GLU A 271 -8.99 -19.09 7.32
CA GLU A 271 -8.53 -19.94 8.42
C GLU A 271 -8.35 -21.39 7.95
N GLY A 272 -7.30 -22.06 8.47
CA GLY A 272 -6.96 -23.46 8.18
C GLY A 272 -7.62 -24.46 9.11
#